data_19c905d76638ef2d8eca676dbe232b3c
#
_entry.id   19c905d76638ef2d8eca676dbe232b3c
#
_cell.length_a   1.000
_cell.length_b   1.000
_cell.length_c   1.000
_cell.angle_alpha   90.00
_cell.angle_beta   90.00
_cell.angle_gamma   90.00
#
_symmetry.space_group_name_H-M   'P 1'
#
loop_
_entity.id
_entity.type
_entity.pdbx_description
1 polymer ?
#
loop_
_entity_poly.entity_id
_entity_poly.type
_entity_poly.pdbx_seq_one_letter_code
_entity_poly.pdbx_strand_id
1 'polypeptide(L)'
;MANVVAKVESTGNTNLMLTERGVSFGYNALVADMRSLPEMMKTGYPVVMDATHAVAQPGGLGGSSGGQREFAPALARSAVALGIGAVFLETHQDPDNAPSDGPNMIRLDDMDGVIKTLMAIDKVAKEDPVRL
;
A
#
# COMPACT_ATOMS: atom_id res chain seq x y z
N MET A 1 -5.32 -12.14 9.57
CA MET A 1 -5.97 -12.17 8.23
C MET A 1 -6.75 -13.47 7.96
N ALA A 2 -6.24 -14.66 8.27
CA ALA A 2 -6.95 -15.92 7.98
C ALA A 2 -8.44 -15.95 8.38
N ASN A 3 -8.78 -15.50 9.60
CA ASN A 3 -10.17 -15.44 10.05
C ASN A 3 -11.04 -14.47 9.25
N VAL A 4 -10.45 -13.39 8.71
CA VAL A 4 -11.18 -12.43 7.85
C VAL A 4 -11.48 -13.09 6.50
N VAL A 5 -10.49 -13.76 5.93
CA VAL A 5 -10.65 -14.53 4.67
C VAL A 5 -11.75 -15.58 4.85
N ALA A 6 -11.67 -16.44 5.85
CA ALA A 6 -12.67 -17.48 6.12
C ALA A 6 -14.08 -16.90 6.28
N LYS A 7 -14.21 -15.72 6.91
CA LYS A 7 -15.50 -15.05 7.06
C LYS A 7 -16.08 -14.57 5.73
N VAL A 8 -15.23 -14.06 4.83
CA VAL A 8 -15.69 -13.66 3.49
C VAL A 8 -16.06 -14.89 2.66
N GLU A 9 -15.23 -15.93 2.67
CA GLU A 9 -15.49 -17.20 1.97
C GLU A 9 -16.80 -17.85 2.43
N SER A 10 -17.14 -17.74 3.71
CA SER A 10 -18.39 -18.31 4.25
C SER A 10 -19.67 -17.70 3.62
N THR A 11 -19.53 -16.56 2.96
CA THR A 11 -20.63 -15.94 2.17
C THR A 11 -20.73 -16.46 0.74
N GLY A 12 -19.81 -17.35 0.33
CA GLY A 12 -19.69 -17.85 -1.05
C GLY A 12 -18.85 -16.92 -1.97
N ASN A 13 -18.30 -15.82 -1.43
CA ASN A 13 -17.44 -14.91 -2.20
C ASN A 13 -15.97 -15.33 -2.07
N THR A 14 -15.37 -15.70 -3.20
CA THR A 14 -13.93 -16.01 -3.31
C THR A 14 -13.15 -14.95 -4.11
N ASN A 15 -13.83 -13.90 -4.60
CA ASN A 15 -13.22 -12.78 -5.28
C ASN A 15 -12.82 -11.70 -4.27
N LEU A 16 -11.66 -11.86 -3.65
CA LEU A 16 -11.14 -10.93 -2.66
C LEU A 16 -9.65 -10.65 -2.86
N MET A 17 -9.21 -9.52 -2.36
CA MET A 17 -7.81 -9.12 -2.22
C MET A 17 -7.58 -8.69 -0.77
N LEU A 18 -6.35 -8.86 -0.29
CA LEU A 18 -5.94 -8.45 1.05
C LEU A 18 -5.08 -7.19 0.94
N THR A 19 -5.44 -6.14 1.69
CA THR A 19 -4.70 -4.88 1.63
C THR A 19 -3.96 -4.62 2.93
N GLU A 20 -2.66 -4.34 2.82
CA GLU A 20 -1.83 -3.76 3.88
C GLU A 20 -1.81 -2.24 3.72
N ARG A 21 -2.11 -1.50 4.78
CA ARG A 21 -2.05 -0.04 4.82
C ARG A 21 -1.39 0.54 6.07
N GLY A 22 -0.69 -0.30 6.82
CA GLY A 22 -0.09 0.05 8.10
C GLY A 22 -1.05 -0.08 9.28
N VAL A 23 -0.45 -0.11 10.46
CA VAL A 23 -1.13 -0.15 11.76
C VAL A 23 -0.66 1.02 12.61
N SER A 24 -1.49 1.45 13.56
CA SER A 24 -1.15 2.54 14.48
C SER A 24 0.10 2.19 15.29
N PHE A 25 1.05 3.12 15.33
CA PHE A 25 2.30 2.98 16.07
C PHE A 25 2.62 4.32 16.77
N GLY A 26 2.35 4.39 18.06
CA GLY A 26 2.49 5.63 18.80
C GLY A 26 1.43 6.68 18.44
N TYR A 27 1.77 7.95 18.59
CA TYR A 27 0.89 9.07 18.29
C TYR A 27 1.01 9.48 16.82
N ASN A 28 -0.14 9.58 16.14
CA ASN A 28 -0.25 10.12 14.79
C ASN A 28 0.68 9.45 13.74
N ALA A 29 1.07 8.18 13.95
CA ALA A 29 1.93 7.45 13.05
C ALA A 29 1.35 6.09 12.69
N LEU A 30 1.62 5.66 11.45
CA LEU A 30 1.37 4.30 10.96
C LEU A 30 2.71 3.65 10.62
N VAL A 31 2.78 2.33 10.81
CA VAL A 31 3.91 1.51 10.36
C VAL A 31 3.38 0.35 9.53
N ALA A 32 3.90 0.20 8.33
CA ALA A 32 3.68 -0.97 7.49
C ALA A 32 4.83 -1.97 7.71
N ASP A 33 4.52 -3.13 8.27
CA ASP A 33 5.50 -4.21 8.42
C ASP A 33 5.59 -5.01 7.11
N MET A 34 6.69 -4.88 6.39
CA MET A 34 6.87 -5.58 5.12
C MET A 34 6.77 -7.10 5.24
N ARG A 35 6.96 -7.67 6.44
CA ARG A 35 6.76 -9.11 6.70
C ARG A 35 5.28 -9.52 6.65
N SER A 36 4.37 -8.57 6.85
CA SER A 36 2.93 -8.85 6.77
C SER A 36 2.50 -9.27 5.38
N LEU A 37 3.15 -8.75 4.34
CA LEU A 37 2.83 -9.03 2.95
C LEU A 37 2.99 -10.52 2.61
N PRO A 38 4.18 -11.14 2.79
CA PRO A 38 4.34 -12.57 2.55
C PRO A 38 3.48 -13.44 3.48
N GLU A 39 3.22 -13.01 4.72
CA GLU A 39 2.29 -13.72 5.60
C GLU A 39 0.85 -13.72 5.03
N MET A 40 0.41 -12.62 4.47
CA MET A 40 -0.90 -12.55 3.81
C MET A 40 -0.93 -13.35 2.50
N MET A 41 0.18 -13.39 1.74
CA MET A 41 0.27 -14.18 0.51
C MET A 41 0.07 -15.69 0.76
N LYS A 42 0.37 -16.20 1.95
CA LYS A 42 0.11 -17.61 2.33
C LYS A 42 -1.38 -17.98 2.29
N THR A 43 -2.27 -17.03 2.28
CA THR A 43 -3.71 -17.28 2.11
C THR A 43 -4.10 -17.71 0.69
N GLY A 44 -3.22 -17.52 -0.29
CA GLY A 44 -3.47 -17.76 -1.71
C GLY A 44 -4.19 -16.63 -2.43
N TYR A 45 -4.60 -15.57 -1.73
CA TYR A 45 -5.24 -14.40 -2.33
C TYR A 45 -4.24 -13.31 -2.71
N PRO A 46 -4.54 -12.50 -3.74
CA PRO A 46 -3.70 -11.36 -4.10
C PRO A 46 -3.57 -10.39 -2.93
N VAL A 47 -2.35 -9.92 -2.70
CA VAL A 47 -2.05 -8.92 -1.67
C VAL A 47 -1.78 -7.58 -2.34
N VAL A 48 -2.35 -6.53 -1.76
CA VAL A 48 -2.22 -5.14 -2.20
C VAL A 48 -1.48 -4.35 -1.13
N MET A 49 -0.53 -3.53 -1.52
CA MET A 49 0.03 -2.49 -0.65
C MET A 49 -0.65 -1.15 -0.93
N ASP A 50 -1.36 -0.62 0.04
CA ASP A 50 -1.84 0.76 0.02
C ASP A 50 -0.71 1.68 0.53
N ALA A 51 0.11 2.16 -0.40
CA ALA A 51 1.24 2.99 -0.06
C ALA A 51 0.86 4.46 0.19
N THR A 52 -0.31 4.90 -0.27
CA THR A 52 -0.84 6.23 0.01
C THR A 52 -1.21 6.38 1.49
N HIS A 53 -2.06 5.49 1.98
CA HIS A 53 -2.54 5.61 3.36
C HIS A 53 -1.55 5.09 4.40
N ALA A 54 -0.57 4.27 4.00
CA ALA A 54 0.48 3.82 4.91
C ALA A 54 1.41 4.95 5.39
N VAL A 55 1.45 6.08 4.68
CA VAL A 55 2.24 7.26 5.06
C VAL A 55 1.39 8.37 5.69
N ALA A 56 0.11 8.11 5.94
CA ALA A 56 -0.78 9.05 6.61
C ALA A 56 -0.37 9.26 8.07
N GLN A 57 -0.62 10.47 8.55
CA GLN A 57 -0.45 10.85 9.95
C GLN A 57 -1.84 11.22 10.53
N PRO A 58 -2.63 10.25 10.98
CA PRO A 58 -3.98 10.49 11.48
C PRO A 58 -4.00 11.54 12.58
N GLY A 59 -4.78 12.63 12.38
CA GLY A 59 -4.86 13.74 13.34
C GLY A 59 -3.58 14.59 13.44
N GLY A 60 -2.59 14.40 12.57
CA GLY A 60 -1.31 15.10 12.62
C GLY A 60 -1.40 16.61 12.44
N LEU A 61 -2.50 17.11 11.83
CA LEU A 61 -2.81 18.53 11.65
C LEU A 61 -3.99 19.00 12.53
N GLY A 62 -4.29 18.29 13.63
CA GLY A 62 -5.40 18.60 14.53
C GLY A 62 -6.76 18.23 13.94
N GLY A 63 -7.34 19.06 13.08
CA GLY A 63 -8.64 18.82 12.44
C GLY A 63 -8.60 17.97 11.17
N SER A 64 -7.41 17.62 10.68
CA SER A 64 -7.21 16.80 9.49
C SER A 64 -6.00 15.87 9.64
N SER A 65 -5.90 14.88 8.77
CA SER A 65 -4.72 14.01 8.70
C SER A 65 -3.56 14.74 8.02
N GLY A 66 -2.36 14.62 8.59
CA GLY A 66 -1.12 14.90 7.90
C GLY A 66 -0.67 13.70 7.07
N GLY A 67 0.50 13.81 6.45
CA GLY A 67 1.09 12.71 5.67
C GLY A 67 2.48 13.03 5.18
N GLN A 68 3.13 12.00 4.66
CA GLN A 68 4.50 12.05 4.18
C GLN A 68 4.60 11.41 2.80
N ARG A 69 3.99 12.08 1.78
CA ARG A 69 3.90 11.58 0.39
C ARG A 69 5.23 11.12 -0.19
N GLU A 70 6.32 11.72 0.25
CA GLU A 70 7.67 11.40 -0.21
C GLU A 70 8.08 9.95 0.07
N PHE A 71 7.48 9.31 1.07
CA PHE A 71 7.74 7.90 1.39
C PHE A 71 6.82 6.91 0.68
N ALA A 72 5.70 7.35 0.09
CA ALA A 72 4.78 6.46 -0.61
C ALA A 72 5.46 5.65 -1.74
N PRO A 73 6.29 6.25 -2.63
CA PRO A 73 7.03 5.50 -3.63
C PRO A 73 8.03 4.50 -3.04
N ALA A 74 8.64 4.81 -1.88
CA ALA A 74 9.60 3.92 -1.23
C ALA A 74 8.91 2.67 -0.66
N LEU A 75 7.75 2.84 0.01
CA LEU A 75 6.95 1.72 0.49
C LEU A 75 6.41 0.87 -0.66
N ALA A 76 5.92 1.51 -1.72
CA ALA A 76 5.46 0.81 -2.91
C ALA A 76 6.56 -0.07 -3.53
N ARG A 77 7.78 0.47 -3.70
CA ARG A 77 8.94 -0.28 -4.21
C ARG A 77 9.29 -1.48 -3.32
N SER A 78 9.32 -1.27 -2.01
CA SER A 78 9.62 -2.33 -1.04
C SER A 78 8.60 -3.47 -1.11
N ALA A 79 7.33 -3.13 -1.22
CA ALA A 79 6.25 -4.09 -1.33
C ALA A 79 6.28 -4.87 -2.65
N VAL A 80 6.48 -4.17 -3.79
CA VAL A 80 6.57 -4.80 -5.11
C VAL A 80 7.75 -5.77 -5.21
N ALA A 81 8.88 -5.43 -4.56
CA ALA A 81 10.04 -6.33 -4.50
C ALA A 81 9.75 -7.66 -3.78
N LEU A 82 8.70 -7.74 -2.98
CA LEU A 82 8.23 -8.98 -2.34
C LEU A 82 7.28 -9.80 -3.24
N GLY A 83 6.95 -9.32 -4.44
CA GLY A 83 6.13 -10.04 -5.41
C GLY A 83 4.62 -9.97 -5.14
N ILE A 84 4.13 -8.91 -4.50
CA ILE A 84 2.69 -8.70 -4.24
C ILE A 84 1.88 -8.56 -5.53
N GLY A 85 0.54 -8.70 -5.42
CA GLY A 85 -0.36 -8.68 -6.57
C GLY A 85 -0.67 -7.28 -7.12
N ALA A 86 -0.68 -6.24 -6.25
CA ALA A 86 -1.00 -4.87 -6.67
C ALA A 86 -0.50 -3.81 -5.68
N VAL A 87 -0.48 -2.57 -6.13
CA VAL A 87 -0.24 -1.37 -5.31
C VAL A 87 -1.42 -0.41 -5.47
N PHE A 88 -1.87 0.15 -4.37
CA PHE A 88 -2.81 1.26 -4.37
C PHE A 88 -2.04 2.57 -4.17
N LEU A 89 -2.22 3.51 -5.08
CA LEU A 89 -1.62 4.84 -5.05
C LEU A 89 -2.66 5.88 -5.44
N GLU A 90 -2.85 6.87 -4.58
CA GLU A 90 -3.62 8.07 -4.92
C GLU A 90 -2.73 9.12 -5.56
N THR A 91 -3.29 9.81 -6.53
CA THR A 91 -2.60 10.87 -7.26
C THR A 91 -3.54 12.02 -7.56
N HIS A 92 -3.00 13.23 -7.61
CA HIS A 92 -3.73 14.44 -7.96
C HIS A 92 -2.80 15.39 -8.71
N GLN A 93 -3.34 16.20 -9.63
CA GLN A 93 -2.56 17.22 -10.35
C GLN A 93 -2.05 18.32 -9.42
N ASP A 94 -2.77 18.61 -8.36
CA ASP A 94 -2.40 19.56 -7.31
C ASP A 94 -2.76 19.00 -5.94
N PRO A 95 -1.92 18.12 -5.36
CA PRO A 95 -2.22 17.44 -4.10
C PRO A 95 -2.42 18.39 -2.92
N ASP A 96 -1.78 19.55 -2.94
CA ASP A 96 -1.86 20.51 -1.83
C ASP A 96 -3.23 21.18 -1.73
N ASN A 97 -4.00 21.16 -2.83
CA ASN A 97 -5.38 21.65 -2.92
C ASN A 97 -6.40 20.51 -3.15
N ALA A 98 -6.01 19.26 -2.94
CA ALA A 98 -6.93 18.13 -3.04
C ALA A 98 -8.00 18.17 -1.93
N PRO A 99 -9.22 17.69 -2.19
CA PRO A 99 -10.32 17.74 -1.22
C PRO A 99 -10.11 16.85 0.01
N SER A 100 -9.29 15.80 -0.11
CA SER A 100 -8.89 14.88 0.98
C SER A 100 -7.50 14.32 0.70
N ASP A 101 -6.84 13.80 1.72
CA ASP A 101 -5.60 13.02 1.66
C ASP A 101 -4.42 13.65 0.90
N GLY A 102 -4.51 14.94 0.57
CA GLY A 102 -3.50 15.68 -0.18
C GLY A 102 -2.06 15.45 0.30
N PRO A 103 -1.75 15.47 1.61
CA PRO A 103 -0.42 15.22 2.14
C PRO A 103 0.15 13.83 1.83
N ASN A 104 -0.69 12.87 1.40
CA ASN A 104 -0.30 11.50 1.07
C ASN A 104 -0.22 11.25 -0.44
N MET A 105 -0.91 12.06 -1.25
CA MET A 105 -1.03 11.87 -2.69
C MET A 105 0.25 12.18 -3.43
N ILE A 106 0.61 11.32 -4.38
CA ILE A 106 1.69 11.58 -5.33
C ILE A 106 1.21 12.61 -6.37
N ARG A 107 2.08 13.51 -6.79
CA ARG A 107 1.76 14.41 -7.91
C ARG A 107 1.56 13.62 -9.19
N LEU A 108 0.54 13.99 -9.96
CA LEU A 108 0.22 13.29 -11.21
C LEU A 108 1.41 13.29 -12.19
N ASP A 109 2.16 14.37 -12.24
CA ASP A 109 3.34 14.52 -13.12
C ASP A 109 4.46 13.53 -12.77
N ASP A 110 4.52 13.02 -11.52
CA ASP A 110 5.54 12.07 -11.07
C ASP A 110 5.14 10.62 -11.34
N MET A 111 3.85 10.35 -11.63
CA MET A 111 3.32 8.99 -11.71
C MET A 111 3.93 8.14 -12.82
N ASP A 112 4.27 8.71 -13.97
CA ASP A 112 4.92 7.97 -15.05
C ASP A 112 6.25 7.35 -14.60
N GLY A 113 7.07 8.14 -13.89
CA GLY A 113 8.35 7.65 -13.33
C GLY A 113 8.17 6.61 -12.24
N VAL A 114 7.17 6.80 -11.38
CA VAL A 114 6.82 5.83 -10.32
C VAL A 114 6.40 4.51 -10.94
N ILE A 115 5.43 4.52 -11.86
CA ILE A 115 4.90 3.30 -12.50
C ILE A 115 6.02 2.55 -13.25
N LYS A 116 6.83 3.24 -14.05
CA LYS A 116 7.97 2.61 -14.76
C LYS A 116 8.90 1.88 -13.81
N THR A 117 9.21 2.50 -12.67
CA THR A 117 10.09 1.89 -11.68
C THR A 117 9.43 0.67 -11.02
N LEU A 118 8.16 0.77 -10.63
CA LEU A 118 7.43 -0.35 -10.03
C LEU A 118 7.33 -1.53 -10.99
N MET A 119 7.02 -1.29 -12.27
CA MET A 119 6.96 -2.34 -13.31
C MET A 119 8.31 -3.04 -13.52
N ALA A 120 9.42 -2.29 -13.47
CA ALA A 120 10.76 -2.88 -13.57
C ALA A 120 11.08 -3.80 -12.38
N ILE A 121 10.74 -3.36 -11.16
CA ILE A 121 10.93 -4.16 -9.94
C ILE A 121 10.02 -5.39 -9.96
N ASP A 122 8.75 -5.23 -10.35
CA ASP A 122 7.77 -6.31 -10.44
C ASP A 122 8.23 -7.44 -11.37
N LYS A 123 8.81 -7.06 -12.51
CA LYS A 123 9.39 -8.03 -13.44
C LYS A 123 10.46 -8.89 -12.77
N VAL A 124 11.43 -8.26 -12.11
CA VAL A 124 12.52 -8.98 -11.42
C VAL A 124 11.97 -9.84 -10.27
N ALA A 125 11.06 -9.30 -9.46
CA ALA A 125 10.47 -10.01 -8.34
C ALA A 125 9.66 -11.24 -8.75
N LYS A 126 9.04 -11.23 -9.93
CA LYS A 126 8.28 -12.37 -10.47
C LYS A 126 9.14 -13.38 -11.23
N GLU A 127 10.27 -12.95 -11.80
CA GLU A 127 11.25 -13.86 -12.42
C GLU A 127 12.02 -14.66 -11.35
N ASP A 128 12.32 -14.07 -10.20
CA ASP A 128 12.99 -14.73 -9.07
C ASP A 128 12.23 -14.44 -7.75
N PRO A 129 11.10 -15.13 -7.53
CA PRO A 129 10.24 -14.86 -6.39
C PRO A 129 10.89 -15.24 -5.06
N VAL A 130 10.67 -14.41 -4.04
CA VAL A 130 11.08 -14.70 -2.66
C VAL A 130 10.43 -16.00 -2.20
N ARG A 131 11.23 -16.97 -1.80
CA ARG A 131 10.77 -18.25 -1.22
C ARG A 131 10.79 -18.16 0.30
N LEU A 132 9.63 -18.31 0.92
CA LEU A 132 9.42 -18.22 2.36
C LEU A 132 8.89 -19.53 2.92
#